data_bf1d43676cfbe1935e2a76e9b8de014e
#
_entry.id   bf1d43676cfbe1935e2a76e9b8de014e
#
_cell.length_a   1.000
_cell.length_b   1.000
_cell.length_c   1.000
_cell.angle_alpha   90.00
_cell.angle_beta   90.00
_cell.angle_gamma   90.00
#
_symmetry.space_group_name_H-M   'P 1'
#
loop_
_entity.id
_entity.type
_entity.pdbx_description
1 polymer ?
#
loop_
_entity_poly.entity_id
_entity_poly.type
_entity_poly.pdbx_seq_one_letter_code
_entity_poly.pdbx_strand_id
1 'polypeptide(L)'
;MSEENQVEGEELPHLLLVDDDATFTRVMARAMSRRGFRVSTASSAEEGLILAQQDLPDYATLDLKMDGDSGLVLLPKLLELDPEMRVVILTGYSSIATAVEAVKRGACNY
;
A
#
# COMPACT_ATOMS: atom_id res chain seq x y z
N MET A 1 16.58 -10.33 -22.03
CA MET A 1 16.24 -9.98 -22.07
C MET A 1 15.69 -9.86 -21.75
N SER A 2 15.75 -9.78 -21.84
CA SER A 2 15.06 -9.44 -21.77
C SER A 2 14.50 -9.12 -21.57
N GLU A 3 14.58 -9.25 -21.81
CA GLU A 3 13.85 -8.79 -21.88
C GLU A 3 13.26 -8.42 -21.50
N GLU A 4 13.50 -8.68 -21.60
CA GLU A 4 12.85 -8.27 -21.41
C GLU A 4 12.44 -7.71 -20.81
N ASN A 5 12.83 -7.64 -20.69
CA ASN A 5 12.39 -6.97 -20.29
C ASN A 5 12.14 -6.24 -19.98
N GLN A 6 12.41 -6.28 -20.09
CA GLN A 6 12.09 -5.42 -19.96
C GLN A 6 11.44 -4.68 -19.82
N VAL A 7 11.43 -5.59 -19.58
CA VAL A 7 10.57 -4.71 -19.51
C VAL A 7 10.68 -3.53 -18.83
N GLU A 8 10.63 -2.90 -19.09
CA GLU A 8 10.76 -1.62 -18.78
C GLU A 8 10.14 -1.26 -17.50
N GLY A 9 10.74 -0.37 -16.73
CA GLY A 9 10.29 0.00 -15.43
C GLY A 9 8.89 0.56 -15.40
N GLU A 10 8.51 1.23 -16.47
CA GLU A 10 7.18 1.82 -16.51
C GLU A 10 6.09 0.79 -16.64
N GLU A 11 6.47 -0.43 -17.02
CA GLU A 11 5.52 -1.52 -17.14
C GLU A 11 5.27 -2.22 -15.81
N LEU A 12 6.09 -1.95 -14.81
CA LEU A 12 5.94 -2.62 -13.54
C LEU A 12 4.79 -2.04 -12.73
N PRO A 13 3.99 -2.88 -12.09
CA PRO A 13 2.95 -2.37 -11.21
C PRO A 13 3.56 -1.63 -10.03
N HIS A 14 2.90 -0.59 -9.61
CA HIS A 14 3.37 0.25 -8.52
C HIS A 14 2.67 -0.14 -7.23
N LEU A 15 3.47 -0.46 -6.21
CA LEU A 15 2.97 -0.86 -4.90
C LEU A 15 3.39 0.18 -3.86
N LEU A 16 2.42 0.67 -3.12
CA LEU A 16 2.67 1.60 -2.02
C LEU A 16 2.53 0.84 -0.71
N LEU A 17 3.59 0.85 0.10
CA LEU A 17 3.59 0.22 1.41
C LEU A 17 3.49 1.30 2.48
N VAL A 18 2.44 1.25 3.29
CA VAL A 18 2.23 2.24 4.35
C VAL A 18 2.26 1.53 5.69
N ASP A 19 3.31 1.75 6.45
CA ASP A 19 3.54 1.07 7.72
C ASP A 19 4.60 1.85 8.48
N ASP A 20 4.41 2.06 9.78
CA ASP A 20 5.38 2.81 10.56
C ASP A 20 6.54 1.94 11.07
N ASP A 21 6.52 0.64 10.78
CA ASP A 21 7.62 -0.25 11.12
C ASP A 21 8.65 -0.21 9.98
N ALA A 22 9.73 0.52 10.18
CA ALA A 22 10.71 0.73 9.13
C ALA A 22 11.40 -0.59 8.71
N THR A 23 11.61 -1.49 9.66
CA THR A 23 12.25 -2.77 9.35
C THR A 23 11.35 -3.61 8.47
N PHE A 24 10.07 -3.71 8.86
CA PHE A 24 9.11 -4.47 8.07
C PHE A 24 8.99 -3.89 6.65
N THR A 25 8.89 -2.59 6.56
CA THR A 25 8.73 -1.91 5.27
C THR A 25 9.93 -2.17 4.37
N ARG A 26 11.13 -2.10 4.93
CA ARG A 26 12.34 -2.32 4.14
C ARG A 26 12.41 -3.76 3.63
N VAL A 27 12.11 -4.73 4.49
CA VAL A 27 12.17 -6.14 4.11
C VAL A 27 11.10 -6.43 3.06
N MET A 28 9.90 -5.92 3.28
CA MET A 28 8.80 -6.17 2.35
C MET A 28 9.07 -5.50 1.00
N ALA A 29 9.60 -4.27 1.02
CA ALA A 29 9.91 -3.57 -0.23
C ALA A 29 10.92 -4.34 -1.05
N ARG A 30 11.94 -4.89 -0.40
CA ARG A 30 12.94 -5.68 -1.10
C ARG A 30 12.32 -6.94 -1.70
N ALA A 31 11.49 -7.62 -0.92
CA ALA A 31 10.86 -8.85 -1.39
C ALA A 31 9.94 -8.57 -2.57
N MET A 32 9.16 -7.50 -2.50
CA MET A 32 8.22 -7.20 -3.57
C MET A 32 8.92 -6.67 -4.82
N SER A 33 10.03 -5.94 -4.63
CA SER A 33 10.81 -5.51 -5.79
C SER A 33 11.35 -6.71 -6.56
N ARG A 34 11.75 -7.76 -5.85
CA ARG A 34 12.23 -8.97 -6.51
C ARG A 34 11.13 -9.68 -7.28
N ARG A 35 9.88 -9.44 -6.92
CA ARG A 35 8.74 -10.04 -7.60
C ARG A 35 8.22 -9.19 -8.74
N GLY A 36 8.91 -8.10 -9.06
CA GLY A 36 8.56 -7.29 -10.21
C GLY A 36 7.70 -6.08 -9.91
N PHE A 37 7.62 -5.67 -8.65
CA PHE A 37 6.90 -4.45 -8.30
C PHE A 37 7.84 -3.26 -8.22
N ARG A 38 7.33 -2.11 -8.59
CA ARG A 38 7.97 -0.83 -8.31
C ARG A 38 7.39 -0.37 -6.98
N VAL A 39 8.22 -0.22 -5.96
CA VAL A 39 7.75 -0.08 -4.59
C VAL A 39 8.05 1.32 -4.05
N SER A 40 7.04 1.95 -3.45
CA SER A 40 7.19 3.17 -2.68
C SER A 40 6.80 2.86 -1.23
N THR A 41 7.46 3.51 -0.29
CA THR A 41 7.19 3.25 1.12
C THR A 41 6.86 4.56 1.83
N ALA A 42 5.95 4.47 2.79
CA ALA A 42 5.54 5.60 3.60
C ALA A 42 5.42 5.14 5.04
N SER A 43 5.79 6.01 5.98
CA SER A 43 5.77 5.66 7.39
C SER A 43 4.54 6.21 8.11
N SER A 44 3.67 6.90 7.39
CA SER A 44 2.45 7.46 7.96
C SER A 44 1.39 7.55 6.88
N ALA A 45 0.15 7.71 7.32
CA ALA A 45 -0.95 7.88 6.37
C ALA A 45 -0.78 9.16 5.56
N GLU A 46 -0.32 10.22 6.21
CA GLU A 46 -0.11 11.50 5.53
C GLU A 46 0.93 11.36 4.42
N GLU A 47 2.06 10.76 4.74
CA GLU A 47 3.10 10.55 3.75
C GLU A 47 2.60 9.65 2.62
N GLY A 48 1.84 8.62 2.97
CA GLY A 48 1.30 7.72 1.98
C GLY A 48 0.39 8.42 0.98
N LEU A 49 -0.43 9.33 1.48
CA LEU A 49 -1.31 10.09 0.59
C LEU A 49 -0.52 11.00 -0.34
N ILE A 50 0.51 11.66 0.19
CA ILE A 50 1.35 12.53 -0.62
C ILE A 50 2.02 11.75 -1.74
N LEU A 51 2.58 10.58 -1.41
CA LEU A 51 3.24 9.76 -2.42
C LEU A 51 2.25 9.24 -3.46
N ALA A 52 1.05 8.87 -3.03
CA ALA A 52 0.03 8.39 -3.96
C ALA A 52 -0.40 9.49 -4.92
N GLN A 53 -0.46 10.72 -4.47
CA GLN A 53 -0.83 11.83 -5.33
C GLN A 53 0.25 12.15 -6.34
N GLN A 54 1.51 11.93 -5.99
CA GLN A 54 2.62 12.18 -6.89
C GLN A 54 2.79 11.09 -7.94
N ASP A 55 2.49 9.85 -7.57
CA ASP A 55 2.69 8.72 -8.44
C ASP A 55 1.67 7.65 -8.03
N LEU A 56 0.58 7.60 -8.74
CA LEU A 56 -0.58 6.79 -8.37
C LEU A 56 -0.22 5.30 -8.31
N PRO A 57 -0.42 4.64 -7.18
CA PRO A 57 -0.14 3.21 -7.10
C PRO A 57 -1.27 2.38 -7.68
N ASP A 58 -0.91 1.18 -8.13
CA ASP A 58 -1.90 0.19 -8.54
C ASP A 58 -2.36 -0.63 -7.35
N TYR A 59 -1.46 -0.81 -6.39
CA TYR A 59 -1.71 -1.59 -5.18
C TYR A 59 -1.20 -0.81 -3.97
N ALA A 60 -1.86 -0.98 -2.85
CA ALA A 60 -1.40 -0.39 -1.60
C ALA A 60 -1.62 -1.37 -0.47
N THR A 61 -0.66 -1.43 0.45
CA THR A 61 -0.86 -2.16 1.70
C THR A 61 -0.86 -1.15 2.83
N LEU A 62 -1.80 -1.31 3.73
CA LEU A 62 -1.99 -0.38 4.84
C LEU A 62 -1.94 -1.12 6.16
N ASP A 63 -1.19 -0.56 7.11
CA ASP A 63 -1.21 -1.02 8.49
C ASP A 63 -2.23 -0.17 9.23
N LEU A 64 -3.19 -0.82 9.86
CA LEU A 64 -4.23 -0.10 10.60
C LEU A 64 -3.75 0.40 11.94
N LYS A 65 -2.60 -0.09 12.40
CA LYS A 65 -2.10 0.29 13.72
C LYS A 65 -0.87 1.18 13.58
N MET A 66 -1.09 2.39 13.10
CA MET A 66 -0.03 3.38 12.97
C MET A 66 -0.29 4.54 13.91
N ASP A 67 0.79 5.18 14.34
CA ASP A 67 0.67 6.42 15.07
C ASP A 67 0.05 7.48 14.17
N GLY A 68 -0.73 8.36 14.76
CA GLY A 68 -1.38 9.40 14.00
C GLY A 68 -2.61 8.86 13.29
N ASP A 69 -2.79 9.29 12.05
CA ASP A 69 -3.91 8.82 11.26
C ASP A 69 -3.75 7.34 10.93
N SER A 70 -4.80 6.60 11.11
CA SER A 70 -4.78 5.17 10.85
C SER A 70 -4.95 4.88 9.37
N GLY A 71 -4.64 3.63 8.99
CA GLY A 71 -4.89 3.20 7.64
C GLY A 71 -6.35 3.30 7.24
N LEU A 72 -7.26 3.21 8.22
CA LEU A 72 -8.69 3.36 7.92
C LEU A 72 -9.02 4.76 7.40
N VAL A 73 -8.30 5.78 7.87
CA VAL A 73 -8.52 7.14 7.36
C VAL A 73 -7.95 7.28 5.96
N LEU A 74 -6.81 6.67 5.73
CA LEU A 74 -6.16 6.77 4.42
C LEU A 74 -6.92 6.01 3.34
N LEU A 75 -7.52 4.89 3.68
CA LEU A 75 -8.15 4.02 2.71
C LEU A 75 -9.16 4.74 1.79
N PRO A 76 -10.15 5.46 2.32
CA PRO A 76 -11.09 6.13 1.41
C PRO A 76 -10.42 7.22 0.58
N LYS A 77 -9.37 7.85 1.10
CA LYS A 77 -8.67 8.89 0.34
C LYS A 77 -7.94 8.30 -0.85
N LEU A 78 -7.36 7.12 -0.69
CA LEU A 78 -6.71 6.44 -1.81
C LEU A 78 -7.73 6.04 -2.86
N LEU A 79 -8.88 5.55 -2.44
CA LEU A 79 -9.91 5.13 -3.38
C LEU A 79 -10.57 6.31 -4.09
N GLU A 80 -10.48 7.50 -3.52
CA GLU A 80 -10.91 8.69 -4.23
C GLU A 80 -9.96 9.02 -5.37
N LEU A 81 -8.66 8.75 -5.18
CA LEU A 81 -7.68 8.97 -6.23
C LEU A 81 -7.85 7.97 -7.36
N ASP A 82 -8.15 6.74 -7.01
CA ASP A 82 -8.33 5.67 -7.99
C ASP A 82 -9.28 4.62 -7.41
N PRO A 83 -10.54 4.63 -7.83
CA PRO A 83 -11.51 3.64 -7.31
C PRO A 83 -11.14 2.20 -7.59
N GLU A 84 -10.24 1.96 -8.56
CA GLU A 84 -9.83 0.61 -8.89
C GLU A 84 -8.53 0.18 -8.21
N MET A 85 -7.97 1.04 -7.38
CA MET A 85 -6.77 0.68 -6.64
C MET A 85 -7.07 -0.49 -5.72
N ARG A 86 -6.17 -1.47 -5.70
CA ARG A 86 -6.34 -2.64 -4.86
C ARG A 86 -5.61 -2.41 -3.55
N VAL A 87 -6.38 -2.28 -2.49
CA VAL A 87 -5.84 -1.96 -1.18
C VAL A 87 -5.99 -3.17 -0.26
N VAL A 88 -4.88 -3.59 0.30
CA VAL A 88 -4.82 -4.75 1.19
C VAL A 88 -4.43 -4.27 2.57
N ILE A 89 -5.13 -4.76 3.57
CA ILE A 89 -4.82 -4.43 4.96
C ILE A 89 -3.85 -5.48 5.49
N LEU A 90 -2.69 -5.02 5.94
CA LEU A 90 -1.67 -5.88 6.50
C LEU A 90 -1.38 -5.43 7.92
N THR A 91 -1.97 -6.09 8.88
CA THR A 91 -1.69 -5.80 10.26
C THR A 91 -1.79 -7.07 11.06
N GLY A 92 -0.86 -7.25 11.98
CA GLY A 92 -0.89 -8.39 12.87
C GLY A 92 -1.68 -8.10 14.13
N TYR A 93 -2.30 -6.95 14.20
CA TYR A 93 -2.96 -6.53 15.41
C TYR A 93 -4.19 -5.71 15.08
N SER A 94 -5.34 -6.36 15.05
CA SER A 94 -6.59 -5.66 14.85
C SER A 94 -7.70 -6.54 15.34
N SER A 95 -8.81 -5.90 15.69
CA SER A 95 -10.00 -6.63 16.11
C SER A 95 -10.77 -7.04 14.85
N ILE A 96 -11.69 -7.98 15.07
CA ILE A 96 -12.59 -8.38 13.99
C ILE A 96 -13.40 -7.17 13.52
N ALA A 97 -13.82 -6.32 14.45
CA ALA A 97 -14.59 -5.14 14.10
C ALA A 97 -13.80 -4.21 13.18
N THR A 98 -12.49 -4.05 13.44
CA THR A 98 -11.65 -3.22 12.60
C THR A 98 -11.51 -3.81 11.21
N ALA A 99 -11.36 -5.13 11.13
CA ALA A 99 -11.24 -5.80 9.84
C ALA A 99 -12.51 -5.63 9.01
N VAL A 100 -13.66 -5.80 9.64
CA VAL A 100 -14.94 -5.64 8.96
C VAL A 100 -15.09 -4.20 8.47
N GLU A 101 -14.70 -3.24 9.28
CA GLU A 101 -14.80 -1.84 8.89
C GLU A 101 -13.92 -1.54 7.68
N ALA A 102 -12.70 -2.11 7.65
CA ALA A 102 -11.81 -1.90 6.52
C ALA A 102 -12.43 -2.43 5.23
N VAL A 103 -13.01 -3.61 5.28
CA VAL A 103 -13.65 -4.19 4.11
C VAL A 103 -14.83 -3.32 3.66
N LYS A 104 -15.62 -2.83 4.61
CA LYS A 104 -16.75 -1.98 4.28
C LYS A 104 -16.32 -0.70 3.60
N ARG A 105 -15.11 -0.21 3.91
CA ARG A 105 -14.60 1.02 3.31
C ARG A 105 -13.90 0.78 1.98
N GLY A 106 -13.87 -0.45 1.51
CA GLY A 106 -13.41 -0.74 0.18
C GLY A 106 -12.11 -1.52 0.06
N ALA A 107 -11.56 -2.02 1.17
CA ALA A 107 -10.35 -2.84 1.08
C ALA A 107 -10.65 -4.13 0.31
N CYS A 108 -9.73 -4.52 -0.54
CA CYS A 108 -9.88 -5.75 -1.31
C CYS A 108 -9.77 -6.98 -0.43
N ASN A 109 -8.91 -6.89 0.57
CA ASN A 109 -8.60 -8.04 1.38
C ASN A 109 -8.06 -7.58 2.72
N TYR A 110 -7.91 -8.52 3.59
CA TYR A 110 -7.48 -8.22 4.94
C TYR A 110 -6.31 -9.11 5.32
#